data_b547013d0cbb42254f1a463477710346
#
_entry.id   b547013d0cbb42254f1a463477710346
#
_cell.length_a   1.000
_cell.length_b   1.000
_cell.length_c   1.000
_cell.angle_alpha   90.00
_cell.angle_beta   90.00
_cell.angle_gamma   90.00
#
_symmetry.space_group_name_H-M   'P 1'
#
loop_
_entity.id
_entity.type
_entity.pdbx_description
1 polymer ?
#
loop_
_entity_poly.entity_id
_entity_poly.type
_entity_poly.pdbx_seq_one_letter_code
_entity_poly.pdbx_strand_id
1 'polypeptide(L)'
;MSLPAALSERTLQTLSTALELTVAEDIPLVSAMSPEPVGRLRVLHGDRIDKLVAVDLVVPAIHLDSHMLFVFTPPDSAVPHFTLDSVHGGEYYAMHLDLVPRADLAVNLTYLDAAFLPLTPLLEAAWQLDGVSAAAVGPRQRAMMSPWMVVCRATETAFRALDTTVDDYLRHWLSLVDKGVPPVDTDTAVRDRVNRANLFSPEVDPVWAQVARLLGDDQTACVRAELLA
;
A
#
# COMPACT_ATOMS: atom_id res chain seq x y z
N MET A 1 7.88 19.51 -3.83
CA MET A 1 7.27 18.20 -3.59
C MET A 1 8.37 17.16 -3.73
N SER A 2 8.52 16.28 -2.73
CA SER A 2 9.50 15.19 -2.74
C SER A 2 9.14 14.10 -3.75
N LEU A 3 10.05 13.14 -3.98
CA LEU A 3 9.76 12.02 -4.88
C LEU A 3 8.68 11.07 -4.30
N PRO A 4 8.70 10.68 -3.01
CA PRO A 4 7.62 9.89 -2.43
C PRO A 4 6.27 10.59 -2.52
N ALA A 5 6.20 11.88 -2.19
CA ALA A 5 4.98 12.66 -2.30
C ALA A 5 4.47 12.75 -3.76
N ALA A 6 5.38 12.95 -4.72
CA ALA A 6 5.02 13.03 -6.14
C ALA A 6 4.48 11.70 -6.67
N LEU A 7 5.10 10.58 -6.31
CA LEU A 7 4.66 9.23 -6.67
C LEU A 7 3.28 8.93 -6.08
N SER A 8 3.11 9.16 -4.78
CA SER A 8 1.86 8.91 -4.07
C SER A 8 0.71 9.77 -4.63
N GLU A 9 0.91 11.07 -4.81
CA GLU A 9 -0.13 11.97 -5.30
C GLU A 9 -0.54 11.65 -6.75
N ARG A 10 0.43 11.33 -7.63
CA ARG A 10 0.14 10.89 -9.00
C ARG A 10 -0.68 9.59 -9.01
N THR A 11 -0.30 8.62 -8.17
CA THR A 11 -1.02 7.35 -8.03
C THR A 11 -2.44 7.58 -7.50
N LEU A 12 -2.59 8.40 -6.46
CA LEU A 12 -3.88 8.77 -5.90
C LEU A 12 -4.78 9.46 -6.93
N GLN A 13 -4.23 10.39 -7.71
CA GLN A 13 -4.98 11.08 -8.76
C GLN A 13 -5.43 10.13 -9.85
N THR A 14 -4.58 9.19 -10.27
CA THR A 14 -4.92 8.15 -11.24
C THR A 14 -6.05 7.27 -10.72
N LEU A 15 -5.96 6.80 -9.47
CA LEU A 15 -7.00 6.01 -8.80
C LEU A 15 -8.30 6.80 -8.69
N SER A 16 -8.24 8.05 -8.23
CA SER A 16 -9.42 8.90 -8.04
C SER A 16 -10.16 9.14 -9.36
N THR A 17 -9.42 9.35 -10.44
CA THR A 17 -10.01 9.55 -11.77
C THR A 17 -10.60 8.25 -12.33
N ALA A 18 -9.86 7.14 -12.26
CA ALA A 18 -10.27 5.87 -12.83
C ALA A 18 -11.46 5.23 -12.10
N LEU A 19 -11.58 5.47 -10.80
CA LEU A 19 -12.59 4.87 -9.91
C LEU A 19 -13.66 5.86 -9.45
N GLU A 20 -13.61 7.12 -9.91
CA GLU A 20 -14.54 8.21 -9.58
C GLU A 20 -14.66 8.41 -8.05
N LEU A 21 -13.48 8.45 -7.36
CA LEU A 21 -13.46 8.51 -5.91
C LEU A 21 -13.86 9.88 -5.38
N THR A 22 -14.59 9.86 -4.26
CA THR A 22 -14.95 11.06 -3.50
C THR A 22 -14.31 11.00 -2.11
N VAL A 23 -13.81 12.16 -1.65
CA VAL A 23 -13.23 12.28 -0.29
C VAL A 23 -14.35 12.23 0.73
N ALA A 24 -14.30 11.27 1.64
CA ALA A 24 -15.20 11.12 2.77
C ALA A 24 -14.60 11.76 4.03
N GLU A 25 -13.29 11.54 4.26
CA GLU A 25 -12.59 12.10 5.41
C GLU A 25 -11.26 12.72 4.98
N ASP A 26 -10.86 13.78 5.67
CA ASP A 26 -9.60 14.49 5.49
C ASP A 26 -9.17 15.08 6.84
N ILE A 27 -8.37 14.31 7.58
CA ILE A 27 -8.01 14.55 8.97
C ILE A 27 -6.54 14.97 9.04
N PRO A 28 -6.21 16.17 9.56
CA PRO A 28 -4.82 16.53 9.81
C PRO A 28 -4.22 15.66 10.93
N LEU A 29 -3.01 15.17 10.71
CA LEU A 29 -2.24 14.44 11.71
C LEU A 29 -1.25 15.37 12.38
N VAL A 30 -1.28 15.44 13.70
CA VAL A 30 -0.42 16.30 14.51
C VAL A 30 0.59 15.48 15.30
N SER A 31 1.70 16.10 15.67
CA SER A 31 2.76 15.46 16.46
C SER A 31 3.25 16.40 17.53
N ALA A 32 3.62 15.85 18.68
CA ALA A 32 4.29 16.63 19.72
C ALA A 32 5.65 17.23 19.28
N MET A 33 6.17 16.77 18.13
CA MET A 33 7.45 17.23 17.55
C MET A 33 7.30 18.45 16.65
N SER A 34 6.07 18.91 16.36
CA SER A 34 5.81 20.03 15.45
C SER A 34 4.59 20.82 15.90
N PRO A 35 4.62 22.18 15.86
CA PRO A 35 3.45 23.00 16.10
C PRO A 35 2.40 22.92 14.98
N GLU A 36 2.82 22.52 13.79
CA GLU A 36 1.97 22.35 12.62
C GLU A 36 1.67 20.88 12.38
N PRO A 37 0.56 20.55 11.70
CA PRO A 37 0.30 19.19 11.27
C PRO A 37 1.49 18.58 10.52
N VAL A 38 1.80 17.35 10.83
CA VAL A 38 2.91 16.59 10.21
C VAL A 38 2.44 15.69 9.07
N GLY A 39 1.14 15.69 8.78
CA GLY A 39 0.57 14.86 7.73
C GLY A 39 -0.95 14.91 7.71
N ARG A 40 -1.53 13.98 6.96
CA ARG A 40 -2.98 13.84 6.77
C ARG A 40 -3.38 12.39 6.65
N LEU A 41 -4.56 12.07 7.16
CA LEU A 41 -5.29 10.84 6.84
C LEU A 41 -6.45 11.22 5.93
N ARG A 42 -6.50 10.64 4.72
CA ARG A 42 -7.61 10.80 3.78
C ARG A 42 -8.29 9.46 3.54
N VAL A 43 -9.61 9.44 3.61
CA VAL A 43 -10.43 8.28 3.24
C VAL A 43 -11.31 8.66 2.07
N LEU A 44 -11.23 7.85 1.01
CA LEU A 44 -12.00 8.07 -0.21
C LEU A 44 -12.85 6.82 -0.51
N HIS A 45 -14.06 7.03 -1.03
CA HIS A 45 -14.96 5.96 -1.47
C HIS A 45 -15.30 6.07 -2.93
N GLY A 46 -15.69 4.93 -3.53
CA GLY A 46 -16.19 4.82 -4.89
C GLY A 46 -16.93 3.51 -5.08
N ASP A 47 -17.79 3.43 -6.09
CA ASP A 47 -18.72 2.29 -6.28
C ASP A 47 -18.00 0.96 -6.56
N ARG A 48 -16.74 1.00 -7.03
CA ARG A 48 -15.99 -0.19 -7.45
C ARG A 48 -14.98 -0.69 -6.42
N ILE A 49 -14.80 0.05 -5.35
CA ILE A 49 -13.93 -0.31 -4.23
C ILE A 49 -14.68 -0.10 -2.91
N ASP A 50 -14.22 -0.76 -1.85
CA ASP A 50 -14.71 -0.49 -0.51
C ASP A 50 -14.27 0.92 -0.07
N LYS A 51 -12.96 1.13 -0.04
CA LYS A 51 -12.36 2.44 0.23
C LYS A 51 -10.89 2.52 -0.20
N LEU A 52 -10.40 3.75 -0.28
CA LEU A 52 -8.98 4.06 -0.35
C LEU A 52 -8.60 4.84 0.92
N VAL A 53 -7.56 4.37 1.60
CA VAL A 53 -6.93 5.07 2.74
C VAL A 53 -5.58 5.59 2.30
N ALA A 54 -5.39 6.91 2.40
CA ALA A 54 -4.12 7.57 2.15
C ALA A 54 -3.60 8.23 3.43
N VAL A 55 -2.36 7.92 3.79
CA VAL A 55 -1.68 8.52 4.95
C VAL A 55 -0.37 9.13 4.50
N ASP A 56 -0.19 10.40 4.73
CA ASP A 56 1.09 11.08 4.53
C ASP A 56 1.62 11.61 5.85
N LEU A 57 2.92 11.44 6.06
CA LEU A 57 3.66 11.92 7.24
C LEU A 57 4.96 12.56 6.79
N VAL A 58 5.10 13.86 7.02
CA VAL A 58 6.32 14.61 6.69
C VAL A 58 6.84 15.28 7.96
N VAL A 59 7.96 14.77 8.49
CA VAL A 59 8.57 15.23 9.74
C VAL A 59 10.04 15.59 9.49
N PRO A 60 10.33 16.83 9.09
CA PRO A 60 11.70 17.26 8.74
C PRO A 60 12.72 17.04 9.87
N ALA A 61 12.28 17.21 11.12
CA ALA A 61 13.16 17.06 12.29
C ALA A 61 13.82 15.67 12.43
N ILE A 62 13.23 14.64 11.83
CA ILE A 62 13.74 13.26 11.81
C ILE A 62 13.97 12.74 10.39
N HIS A 63 14.01 13.64 9.40
CA HIS A 63 14.17 13.30 7.98
C HIS A 63 13.16 12.26 7.47
N LEU A 64 11.94 12.28 7.98
CA LEU A 64 10.86 11.39 7.55
C LEU A 64 9.99 12.07 6.52
N ASP A 65 9.80 11.39 5.40
CA ASP A 65 8.86 11.75 4.34
C ASP A 65 8.24 10.44 3.85
N SER A 66 7.02 10.14 4.30
CA SER A 66 6.36 8.83 4.15
C SER A 66 4.94 9.00 3.63
N HIS A 67 4.60 8.23 2.61
CA HIS A 67 3.29 8.24 1.96
C HIS A 67 2.81 6.83 1.73
N MET A 68 1.63 6.50 2.26
CA MET A 68 0.96 5.22 2.12
C MET A 68 -0.36 5.39 1.39
N LEU A 69 -0.61 4.51 0.41
CA LEU A 69 -1.91 4.31 -0.22
C LEU A 69 -2.31 2.85 -0.03
N PHE A 70 -3.50 2.61 0.48
CA PHE A 70 -4.08 1.28 0.56
C PHE A 70 -5.50 1.31 -0.02
N VAL A 71 -5.74 0.55 -1.09
CA VAL A 71 -7.05 0.44 -1.73
C VAL A 71 -7.67 -0.90 -1.37
N PHE A 72 -8.75 -0.85 -0.65
CA PHE A 72 -9.53 -2.01 -0.26
C PHE A 72 -10.62 -2.31 -1.30
N THR A 73 -10.64 -3.52 -1.81
CA THR A 73 -11.70 -4.02 -2.69
C THR A 73 -12.89 -4.49 -1.86
N PRO A 74 -14.13 -4.57 -2.43
CA PRO A 74 -15.31 -4.97 -1.69
C PRO A 74 -15.14 -6.29 -0.94
N PRO A 75 -15.77 -6.48 0.24
CA PRO A 75 -15.55 -7.68 1.08
C PRO A 75 -15.82 -9.00 0.38
N ASP A 76 -16.78 -9.05 -0.53
CA ASP A 76 -17.17 -10.22 -1.33
C ASP A 76 -16.36 -10.39 -2.62
N SER A 77 -15.47 -9.46 -2.93
CA SER A 77 -14.61 -9.50 -4.11
C SER A 77 -13.33 -10.31 -3.85
N ALA A 78 -12.93 -11.13 -4.80
CA ALA A 78 -11.63 -11.79 -4.82
C ALA A 78 -10.53 -10.95 -5.50
N VAL A 79 -10.85 -9.77 -6.07
CA VAL A 79 -9.84 -8.85 -6.61
C VAL A 79 -8.88 -8.45 -5.49
N PRO A 80 -7.55 -8.59 -5.69
CA PRO A 80 -6.57 -8.23 -4.67
C PRO A 80 -6.69 -6.77 -4.21
N HIS A 81 -6.32 -6.47 -2.98
CA HIS A 81 -6.11 -5.09 -2.57
C HIS A 81 -4.84 -4.53 -3.23
N PHE A 82 -4.81 -3.23 -3.48
CA PHE A 82 -3.61 -2.54 -3.96
C PHE A 82 -2.98 -1.75 -2.82
N THR A 83 -1.66 -1.85 -2.65
CA THR A 83 -0.93 -1.02 -1.69
C THR A 83 0.34 -0.45 -2.30
N LEU A 84 0.61 0.81 -1.96
CA LEU A 84 1.84 1.52 -2.28
C LEU A 84 2.29 2.32 -1.07
N ASP A 85 3.46 1.98 -0.53
CA ASP A 85 4.16 2.81 0.43
C ASP A 85 5.43 3.36 -0.22
N SER A 86 5.68 4.64 -0.04
CA SER A 86 6.89 5.30 -0.50
C SER A 86 7.46 6.18 0.59
N VAL A 87 8.74 6.01 0.88
CA VAL A 87 9.40 6.66 2.01
C VAL A 87 10.75 7.20 1.59
N HIS A 88 11.09 8.40 2.06
CA HIS A 88 12.46 8.89 2.10
C HIS A 88 12.89 9.02 3.56
N GLY A 89 13.91 8.26 3.94
CA GLY A 89 14.45 8.17 5.31
C GLY A 89 15.90 8.64 5.40
N GLY A 90 16.21 9.80 4.84
CA GLY A 90 17.54 10.42 4.89
C GLY A 90 18.47 9.94 3.78
N GLU A 91 19.04 8.73 3.87
CA GLU A 91 20.08 8.27 2.94
C GLU A 91 19.55 7.47 1.74
N TYR A 92 18.34 6.94 1.81
CA TYR A 92 17.75 6.10 0.77
C TYR A 92 16.25 6.31 0.65
N TYR A 93 15.74 5.94 -0.49
CA TYR A 93 14.31 5.78 -0.72
C TYR A 93 13.91 4.34 -0.43
N ALA A 94 12.73 4.15 0.13
CA ALA A 94 12.15 2.83 0.29
C ALA A 94 10.77 2.79 -0.37
N MET A 95 10.41 1.64 -0.90
CA MET A 95 9.10 1.41 -1.52
C MET A 95 8.59 0.03 -1.14
N HIS A 96 7.28 -0.03 -0.87
CA HIS A 96 6.51 -1.27 -0.85
C HIS A 96 5.37 -1.12 -1.85
N LEU A 97 5.32 -2.00 -2.83
CA LEU A 97 4.26 -2.10 -3.83
C LEU A 97 3.78 -3.54 -3.86
N ASP A 98 2.47 -3.77 -3.69
CA ASP A 98 1.91 -5.12 -3.72
C ASP A 98 0.45 -5.13 -4.17
N LEU A 99 0.01 -6.28 -4.67
CA LEU A 99 -1.38 -6.68 -4.76
C LEU A 99 -1.63 -7.74 -3.67
N VAL A 100 -2.29 -7.34 -2.57
CA VAL A 100 -2.50 -8.23 -1.42
C VAL A 100 -3.56 -9.28 -1.74
N PRO A 101 -3.24 -10.59 -1.68
CA PRO A 101 -4.15 -11.66 -2.10
C PRO A 101 -5.40 -11.74 -1.23
N ARG A 102 -6.55 -12.01 -1.86
CA ARG A 102 -7.84 -12.24 -1.19
C ARG A 102 -8.17 -13.73 -0.98
N ALA A 103 -7.34 -14.61 -1.55
CA ALA A 103 -7.44 -16.07 -1.41
C ALA A 103 -6.05 -16.68 -1.25
N ASP A 104 -6.01 -17.94 -0.81
CA ASP A 104 -4.77 -18.71 -0.77
C ASP A 104 -4.33 -19.05 -2.20
N LEU A 105 -3.15 -18.59 -2.58
CA LEU A 105 -2.61 -18.73 -3.92
C LEU A 105 -2.25 -20.18 -4.24
N ALA A 106 -1.83 -20.97 -3.24
CA ALA A 106 -1.38 -22.35 -3.47
C ALA A 106 -2.50 -23.30 -3.88
N VAL A 107 -3.74 -23.01 -3.46
CA VAL A 107 -4.91 -23.85 -3.77
C VAL A 107 -5.85 -23.25 -4.82
N ASN A 108 -5.58 -22.00 -5.26
CA ASN A 108 -6.37 -21.28 -6.25
C ASN A 108 -5.49 -20.87 -7.45
N LEU A 109 -4.92 -21.83 -8.18
CA LEU A 109 -3.96 -21.56 -9.25
C LEU A 109 -4.54 -20.71 -10.40
N THR A 110 -5.80 -20.92 -10.79
CA THR A 110 -6.44 -20.10 -11.83
C THR A 110 -6.53 -18.62 -11.43
N TYR A 111 -6.80 -18.36 -10.14
CA TYR A 111 -6.78 -17.02 -9.58
C TYR A 111 -5.36 -16.44 -9.55
N LEU A 112 -4.38 -17.25 -9.11
CA LEU A 112 -2.96 -16.86 -9.12
C LEU A 112 -2.52 -16.48 -10.55
N ASP A 113 -2.82 -17.33 -11.54
CA ASP A 113 -2.43 -17.12 -12.92
C ASP A 113 -3.04 -15.85 -13.53
N ALA A 114 -4.29 -15.55 -13.18
CA ALA A 114 -4.97 -14.36 -13.69
C ALA A 114 -4.53 -13.06 -12.99
N ALA A 115 -4.42 -13.08 -11.66
CA ALA A 115 -4.20 -11.88 -10.88
C ALA A 115 -2.72 -11.54 -10.64
N PHE A 116 -1.83 -12.54 -10.58
CA PHE A 116 -0.46 -12.32 -10.13
C PHE A 116 0.60 -12.71 -11.16
N LEU A 117 0.43 -13.80 -11.90
CA LEU A 117 1.45 -14.25 -12.87
C LEU A 117 1.82 -13.16 -13.90
N PRO A 118 0.89 -12.31 -14.39
CA PRO A 118 1.22 -11.20 -15.27
C PRO A 118 2.19 -10.16 -14.69
N LEU A 119 2.33 -10.09 -13.35
CA LEU A 119 3.27 -9.21 -12.68
C LEU A 119 4.72 -9.71 -12.72
N THR A 120 4.95 -10.98 -13.07
CA THR A 120 6.30 -11.59 -13.06
C THR A 120 7.32 -10.78 -13.84
N PRO A 121 7.10 -10.42 -15.13
CA PRO A 121 8.10 -9.65 -15.89
C PRO A 121 8.31 -8.24 -15.31
N LEU A 122 7.29 -7.65 -14.67
CA LEU A 122 7.40 -6.33 -14.03
C LEU A 122 8.25 -6.40 -12.77
N LEU A 123 8.03 -7.44 -11.95
CA LEU A 123 8.83 -7.71 -10.75
C LEU A 123 10.30 -7.97 -11.12
N GLU A 124 10.54 -8.82 -12.11
CA GLU A 124 11.89 -9.13 -12.59
C GLU A 124 12.61 -7.88 -13.12
N ALA A 125 11.91 -7.04 -13.89
CA ALA A 125 12.45 -5.78 -14.39
C ALA A 125 12.81 -4.81 -13.26
N ALA A 126 11.96 -4.70 -12.23
CA ALA A 126 12.22 -3.85 -11.06
C ALA A 126 13.50 -4.28 -10.32
N TRP A 127 13.74 -5.58 -10.18
CA TRP A 127 14.94 -6.11 -9.53
C TRP A 127 16.21 -5.99 -10.38
N GLN A 128 16.12 -5.71 -11.67
CA GLN A 128 17.27 -5.45 -12.55
C GLN A 128 17.69 -3.97 -12.58
N LEU A 129 16.91 -3.07 -11.96
CA LEU A 129 17.28 -1.65 -11.89
C LEU A 129 18.53 -1.45 -11.05
N ASP A 130 19.53 -0.80 -11.64
CA ASP A 130 20.74 -0.42 -10.90
C ASP A 130 20.40 0.54 -9.76
N GLY A 131 20.90 0.23 -8.56
CA GLY A 131 20.60 1.00 -7.35
C GLY A 131 19.32 0.58 -6.62
N VAL A 132 18.65 -0.51 -7.04
CA VAL A 132 17.59 -1.19 -6.27
C VAL A 132 18.20 -2.35 -5.47
N SER A 133 17.77 -2.48 -4.22
CA SER A 133 18.13 -3.60 -3.35
C SER A 133 16.93 -4.04 -2.51
N ALA A 134 16.85 -5.33 -2.19
CA ALA A 134 15.75 -5.84 -1.38
C ALA A 134 15.80 -5.25 0.05
N ALA A 135 14.65 -4.79 0.54
CA ALA A 135 14.48 -4.44 1.94
C ALA A 135 14.09 -5.67 2.77
N ALA A 136 14.43 -5.65 4.04
CA ALA A 136 14.06 -6.72 4.96
C ALA A 136 12.55 -6.67 5.26
N VAL A 137 11.89 -7.81 5.09
CA VAL A 137 10.47 -8.01 5.46
C VAL A 137 10.41 -9.16 6.45
N GLY A 138 9.69 -8.95 7.56
CA GLY A 138 9.49 -9.97 8.58
C GLY A 138 8.76 -11.21 8.01
N PRO A 139 9.01 -12.42 8.52
CA PRO A 139 8.37 -13.63 7.99
C PRO A 139 6.85 -13.62 8.13
N ARG A 140 6.31 -13.04 9.20
CA ARG A 140 4.84 -12.90 9.40
C ARG A 140 4.25 -11.96 8.34
N GLN A 141 4.84 -10.80 8.11
CA GLN A 141 4.41 -9.84 7.12
C GLN A 141 4.48 -10.44 5.70
N ARG A 142 5.61 -11.12 5.38
CA ARG A 142 5.78 -11.82 4.10
C ARG A 142 4.70 -12.88 3.84
N ALA A 143 4.22 -13.57 4.86
CA ALA A 143 3.18 -14.59 4.73
C ALA A 143 1.79 -14.02 4.38
N MET A 144 1.58 -12.72 4.59
CA MET A 144 0.30 -12.04 4.32
C MET A 144 0.26 -11.29 2.98
N MET A 145 1.43 -11.11 2.37
CA MET A 145 1.63 -10.39 1.11
C MET A 145 1.77 -11.36 -0.06
N SER A 146 1.82 -10.83 -1.28
CA SER A 146 2.03 -11.68 -2.44
C SER A 146 3.53 -11.99 -2.66
N PRO A 147 3.85 -13.10 -3.34
CA PRO A 147 5.21 -13.35 -3.83
C PRO A 147 5.70 -12.31 -4.86
N TRP A 148 4.80 -11.51 -5.43
CA TRP A 148 5.09 -10.44 -6.40
C TRP A 148 5.26 -9.07 -5.79
N MET A 149 5.35 -8.95 -4.46
CA MET A 149 5.62 -7.68 -3.82
C MET A 149 7.00 -7.13 -4.19
N VAL A 150 7.07 -5.82 -4.43
CA VAL A 150 8.33 -5.07 -4.55
C VAL A 150 8.57 -4.34 -3.24
N VAL A 151 9.43 -4.89 -2.38
CA VAL A 151 9.83 -4.22 -1.12
C VAL A 151 11.32 -3.96 -1.18
N CYS A 152 11.68 -2.71 -1.45
CA CYS A 152 13.03 -2.35 -1.79
C CYS A 152 13.53 -1.08 -1.10
N ARG A 153 14.87 -0.94 -1.10
CA ARG A 153 15.57 0.33 -0.96
C ARG A 153 16.12 0.71 -2.32
N ALA A 154 16.12 2.00 -2.61
CA ALA A 154 16.57 2.52 -3.90
C ALA A 154 17.40 3.79 -3.74
N THR A 155 18.35 3.99 -4.64
CA THR A 155 18.93 5.31 -4.88
C THR A 155 17.89 6.25 -5.48
N GLU A 156 18.14 7.55 -5.49
CA GLU A 156 17.22 8.52 -6.08
C GLU A 156 16.91 8.19 -7.56
N THR A 157 17.94 7.88 -8.34
CA THR A 157 17.77 7.52 -9.77
C THR A 157 16.93 6.26 -9.94
N ALA A 158 17.19 5.23 -9.14
CA ALA A 158 16.44 3.99 -9.18
C ALA A 158 14.99 4.18 -8.73
N PHE A 159 14.76 5.00 -7.69
CA PHE A 159 13.43 5.31 -7.21
C PHE A 159 12.58 6.00 -8.27
N ARG A 160 13.15 6.95 -9.03
CA ARG A 160 12.49 7.57 -10.20
C ARG A 160 12.17 6.54 -11.30
N ALA A 161 13.05 5.58 -11.53
CA ALA A 161 12.82 4.53 -12.53
C ALA A 161 11.71 3.55 -12.11
N LEU A 162 11.48 3.34 -10.81
CA LEU A 162 10.39 2.52 -10.27
C LEU A 162 8.98 3.11 -10.55
N ASP A 163 8.87 4.38 -10.94
CA ASP A 163 7.61 4.99 -11.36
C ASP A 163 6.88 4.16 -12.42
N THR A 164 7.62 3.64 -13.42
CA THR A 164 7.06 2.77 -14.46
C THR A 164 6.52 1.47 -13.89
N THR A 165 7.23 0.86 -12.93
CA THR A 165 6.78 -0.36 -12.26
C THR A 165 5.46 -0.12 -11.51
N VAL A 166 5.35 1.00 -10.80
CA VAL A 166 4.12 1.37 -10.08
C VAL A 166 2.96 1.57 -11.07
N ASP A 167 3.18 2.29 -12.16
CA ASP A 167 2.17 2.56 -13.19
C ASP A 167 1.68 1.25 -13.85
N ASP A 168 2.58 0.30 -14.09
CA ASP A 168 2.24 -1.00 -14.70
C ASP A 168 1.47 -1.91 -13.71
N TYR A 169 1.87 -1.97 -12.44
CA TYR A 169 1.11 -2.67 -11.40
C TYR A 169 -0.30 -2.07 -11.24
N LEU A 170 -0.39 -0.75 -11.19
CA LEU A 170 -1.66 -0.04 -11.08
C LEU A 170 -2.56 -0.31 -12.27
N ARG A 171 -2.02 -0.24 -13.50
CA ARG A 171 -2.76 -0.53 -14.73
C ARG A 171 -3.29 -1.97 -14.74
N HIS A 172 -2.45 -2.93 -14.35
CA HIS A 172 -2.86 -4.31 -14.23
C HIS A 172 -3.98 -4.46 -13.20
N TRP A 173 -3.81 -3.88 -11.99
CA TRP A 173 -4.81 -3.94 -10.93
C TRP A 173 -6.15 -3.31 -11.36
N LEU A 174 -6.15 -2.14 -11.99
CA LEU A 174 -7.35 -1.52 -12.53
C LEU A 174 -8.05 -2.44 -13.56
N SER A 175 -7.30 -3.17 -14.36
CA SER A 175 -7.89 -4.14 -15.28
C SER A 175 -8.55 -5.32 -14.56
N LEU A 176 -8.07 -5.71 -13.38
CA LEU A 176 -8.74 -6.73 -12.54
C LEU A 176 -10.02 -6.18 -11.91
N VAL A 177 -10.02 -4.91 -11.50
CA VAL A 177 -11.25 -4.24 -11.00
C VAL A 177 -12.31 -4.16 -12.09
N ASP A 178 -11.91 -3.92 -13.33
CA ASP A 178 -12.85 -3.82 -14.48
C ASP A 178 -13.40 -5.18 -14.92
N LYS A 179 -12.55 -6.20 -14.99
CA LYS A 179 -12.87 -7.50 -15.59
C LYS A 179 -13.27 -8.55 -14.55
N GLY A 180 -12.94 -8.32 -13.29
CA GLY A 180 -13.00 -9.33 -12.24
C GLY A 180 -11.84 -10.33 -12.31
N VAL A 181 -11.87 -11.30 -11.43
CA VAL A 181 -10.91 -12.40 -11.33
C VAL A 181 -11.66 -13.74 -11.31
N PRO A 182 -10.99 -14.87 -11.62
CA PRO A 182 -11.61 -16.19 -11.49
C PRO A 182 -12.17 -16.41 -10.07
N PRO A 183 -13.26 -17.17 -9.94
CA PRO A 183 -13.85 -17.49 -8.65
C PRO A 183 -12.86 -18.27 -7.78
N VAL A 184 -12.92 -18.04 -6.48
CA VAL A 184 -12.09 -18.71 -5.47
C VAL A 184 -12.97 -19.49 -4.50
N ASP A 185 -12.47 -20.61 -4.00
CA ASP A 185 -13.12 -21.37 -2.92
C ASP A 185 -12.66 -20.82 -1.55
N THR A 186 -13.06 -19.56 -1.27
CA THR A 186 -12.66 -18.84 -0.06
C THR A 186 -13.77 -17.87 0.33
N ASP A 187 -14.15 -17.87 1.61
CA ASP A 187 -14.93 -16.76 2.16
C ASP A 187 -14.02 -15.52 2.26
N THR A 188 -14.08 -14.70 1.21
CA THR A 188 -13.20 -13.53 1.05
C THR A 188 -13.41 -12.50 2.16
N ALA A 189 -14.64 -12.31 2.64
CA ALA A 189 -14.95 -11.36 3.70
C ALA A 189 -14.37 -11.77 5.05
N VAL A 190 -14.50 -13.05 5.41
CA VAL A 190 -13.91 -13.59 6.64
C VAL A 190 -12.39 -13.56 6.58
N ARG A 191 -11.81 -14.00 5.46
CA ARG A 191 -10.36 -13.98 5.27
C ARG A 191 -9.81 -12.56 5.33
N ASP A 192 -10.46 -11.60 4.67
CA ASP A 192 -10.03 -10.22 4.64
C ASP A 192 -9.98 -9.61 6.05
N ARG A 193 -11.06 -9.74 6.80
CA ARG A 193 -11.11 -9.23 8.17
C ARG A 193 -9.96 -9.79 9.03
N VAL A 194 -9.66 -11.08 8.92
CA VAL A 194 -8.56 -11.71 9.66
C VAL A 194 -7.20 -11.22 9.15
N ASN A 195 -7.05 -11.10 7.82
CA ASN A 195 -5.80 -10.64 7.22
C ASN A 195 -5.50 -9.18 7.58
N ARG A 196 -6.48 -8.27 7.50
CA ARG A 196 -6.33 -6.87 7.93
C ARG A 196 -5.95 -6.78 9.41
N ALA A 197 -6.64 -7.53 10.28
CA ALA A 197 -6.33 -7.55 11.71
C ALA A 197 -4.87 -7.93 12.00
N ASN A 198 -4.31 -8.85 11.22
CA ASN A 198 -2.92 -9.27 11.34
C ASN A 198 -1.97 -8.28 10.66
N LEU A 199 -2.25 -7.85 9.42
CA LEU A 199 -1.39 -6.99 8.61
C LEU A 199 -1.11 -5.65 9.30
N PHE A 200 -2.15 -5.07 9.92
CA PHE A 200 -2.04 -3.81 10.66
C PHE A 200 -1.84 -4.00 12.17
N SER A 201 -1.39 -5.18 12.60
CA SER A 201 -1.06 -5.47 14.00
C SER A 201 0.36 -4.99 14.34
N PRO A 202 0.55 -4.32 15.50
CA PRO A 202 1.89 -4.00 16.00
C PRO A 202 2.78 -5.23 16.26
N GLU A 203 2.18 -6.42 16.44
CA GLU A 203 2.91 -7.67 16.59
C GLU A 203 3.51 -8.19 15.27
N VAL A 204 2.97 -7.73 14.15
CA VAL A 204 3.41 -8.12 12.80
C VAL A 204 4.30 -7.07 12.18
N ASP A 205 3.86 -5.81 12.25
CA ASP A 205 4.62 -4.68 11.72
C ASP A 205 5.05 -3.72 12.83
N PRO A 206 6.35 -3.71 13.17
CA PRO A 206 6.89 -2.84 14.21
C PRO A 206 6.82 -1.34 13.87
N VAL A 207 6.46 -0.96 12.65
CA VAL A 207 6.26 0.44 12.24
C VAL A 207 5.22 1.12 13.12
N TRP A 208 4.19 0.40 13.58
CA TRP A 208 3.14 0.95 14.43
C TRP A 208 3.66 1.52 15.75
N ALA A 209 4.72 0.94 16.33
CA ALA A 209 5.37 1.50 17.51
C ALA A 209 6.09 2.83 17.21
N GLN A 210 6.53 3.04 15.98
CA GLN A 210 7.14 4.30 15.54
C GLN A 210 6.06 5.36 15.28
N VAL A 211 4.97 4.97 14.61
CA VAL A 211 3.80 5.83 14.37
C VAL A 211 3.21 6.32 15.69
N ALA A 212 3.03 5.43 16.69
CA ALA A 212 2.52 5.79 18.00
C ALA A 212 3.44 6.77 18.75
N ARG A 213 4.76 6.63 18.63
CA ARG A 213 5.71 7.62 19.19
C ARG A 213 5.64 8.98 18.49
N LEU A 214 5.28 9.00 17.21
CA LEU A 214 5.22 10.21 16.41
C LEU A 214 3.88 10.94 16.60
N LEU A 215 2.76 10.23 16.49
CA LEU A 215 1.41 10.79 16.49
C LEU A 215 0.68 10.71 17.85
N GLY A 216 1.18 9.88 18.78
CA GLY A 216 0.47 9.49 19.99
C GLY A 216 -0.55 8.36 19.72
N ASP A 217 -1.05 7.78 20.83
CA ASP A 217 -1.91 6.59 20.76
C ASP A 217 -3.25 6.86 20.09
N ASP A 218 -3.90 8.00 20.38
CA ASP A 218 -5.23 8.32 19.86
C ASP A 218 -5.25 8.47 18.34
N GLN A 219 -4.32 9.23 17.77
CA GLN A 219 -4.24 9.40 16.31
C GLN A 219 -3.78 8.12 15.60
N THR A 220 -2.87 7.37 16.22
CA THR A 220 -2.47 6.05 15.72
C THR A 220 -3.65 5.09 15.69
N ALA A 221 -4.48 5.10 16.74
CA ALA A 221 -5.71 4.30 16.78
C ALA A 221 -6.70 4.73 15.69
N CYS A 222 -6.84 6.04 15.44
CA CYS A 222 -7.68 6.57 14.36
C CYS A 222 -7.21 6.06 12.99
N VAL A 223 -5.93 6.20 12.66
CA VAL A 223 -5.36 5.68 11.40
C VAL A 223 -5.58 4.18 11.27
N ARG A 224 -5.33 3.41 12.34
CA ARG A 224 -5.54 1.96 12.31
C ARG A 224 -7.00 1.56 12.18
N ALA A 225 -7.92 2.31 12.78
CA ALA A 225 -9.35 2.04 12.65
C ALA A 225 -9.78 2.09 11.18
N GLU A 226 -9.30 3.07 10.41
CA GLU A 226 -9.58 3.17 8.98
C GLU A 226 -8.99 2.02 8.15
N LEU A 227 -7.88 1.46 8.57
CA LEU A 227 -7.26 0.31 7.88
C LEU A 227 -7.92 -1.03 8.25
N LEU A 228 -8.57 -1.10 9.42
CA LEU A 228 -9.19 -2.32 9.95
C LEU A 228 -10.69 -2.46 9.59
N ALA A 229 -11.37 -1.34 9.39
CA ALA A 229 -12.82 -1.27 9.11
C ALA A 229 -13.24 -1.82 7.73
#